data_3678202e1a42ddc6a9507ce2284334eb
#
_entry.id   3678202e1a42ddc6a9507ce2284334eb
#
_cell.length_a   1.000
_cell.length_b   1.000
_cell.length_c   1.000
_cell.angle_alpha   90.00
_cell.angle_beta   90.00
_cell.angle_gamma   90.00
#
_symmetry.space_group_name_H-M   'P 1'
#
loop_
_entity.id
_entity.type
_entity.pdbx_description
1 polymer ?
#
loop_
_entity_poly.entity_id
_entity_poly.type
_entity_poly.pdbx_seq_one_letter_code
_entity_poly.pdbx_strand_id
1 'polypeptide(L)'
;MKNTSLLGFSLLALACSTALAQGATVAAAAQKAIETSPEVTARFNALRASAEEVGVASAAWLPRVDVTAEAGRSEDRIANRTPVAQSLNRTGASLEVTQLLWDGLATRNEVSRLSHTRMARYFEFLEATEQTALEAARAHHDVLRFRQLVALAEDNYVQHKYAFDQIQSRVLAGVARGVDLEQSGARLALAESNLVTEKANLHDVVERYRRVVGEMPPAAAAQGNNLARPLPATGVEALQGSARLSPVIAGAVENLRAVRAQGDVRRSGYQPRVEAKLRGGGGHNFDGVQDQKQDVTGQIVLTWNIFNGGADDARQRQQAHLLSQAADLRDKACRDTRQTTAIAYNDVRKLEEQIGYLDRNVLAIEKARNAYRQQFDIGQRSLLDLLNAENELYTARRSYVLAAADRDIAVVRTHAAMGTLVAALGLSRPDTESLAPESAGWDAGGDAAGRCPLVPTELASMSRADLDAKARALVPTTPAPVPSAAPAALAPAAPVAPAPALAATAPAEQRLRDWAVAWSAKDLTRYYGFYSPEFGPIKADKAKWQAERKRMLGKPGEISVQVGNVQARALSATQVETAFEQTYRSVNFSDTMRKSITWELRDGQWLILAETNR
;
A
#
# COMPACT_ATOMS: atom_id res chain seq x y z
N MET A 1 -5.75 14.89 77.83
CA MET A 1 -6.53 16.09 77.57
C MET A 1 -6.54 16.30 76.03
N LYS A 2 -7.75 16.18 75.49
CA LYS A 2 -8.31 16.87 74.29
C LYS A 2 -7.60 16.65 72.97
N ASN A 3 -8.13 15.77 72.05
CA ASN A 3 -9.18 16.08 71.03
C ASN A 3 -8.83 17.22 70.08
N THR A 4 -8.76 16.84 68.84
CA THR A 4 -9.23 17.49 67.55
C THR A 4 -8.19 17.12 66.48
N SER A 5 -8.52 16.66 65.33
CA SER A 5 -9.72 16.68 64.50
C SER A 5 -9.62 15.72 63.33
N LEU A 6 -10.61 14.88 63.20
CA LEU A 6 -11.02 14.26 61.95
C LEU A 6 -11.67 15.35 61.07
N LEU A 7 -11.01 15.76 60.00
CA LEU A 7 -11.62 16.46 58.85
C LEU A 7 -10.51 16.68 57.79
N GLY A 8 -10.40 15.80 56.84
CA GLY A 8 -9.41 15.92 55.76
C GLY A 8 -9.40 14.75 54.74
N PHE A 9 -10.41 13.87 54.74
CA PHE A 9 -10.40 12.69 53.85
C PHE A 9 -11.57 12.63 52.83
N SER A 10 -12.23 13.75 52.54
CA SER A 10 -13.43 13.72 51.67
C SER A 10 -13.34 14.57 50.39
N LEU A 11 -12.18 15.05 49.97
CA LEU A 11 -12.03 15.88 48.75
C LEU A 11 -11.15 15.30 47.66
N LEU A 12 -10.64 14.06 47.82
CA LEU A 12 -9.81 13.41 46.77
C LEU A 12 -10.56 12.39 45.91
N ALA A 13 -11.86 12.15 46.18
CA ALA A 13 -12.64 11.12 45.45
C ALA A 13 -13.50 11.67 44.28
N LEU A 14 -13.46 12.97 43.96
CA LEU A 14 -14.31 13.56 42.91
C LEU A 14 -13.55 13.98 41.65
N ALA A 15 -12.24 13.79 41.56
CA ALA A 15 -11.45 14.15 40.37
C ALA A 15 -11.19 12.98 39.39
N CYS A 16 -11.65 11.76 39.70
CA CYS A 16 -11.42 10.57 38.85
C CYS A 16 -12.58 10.18 37.91
N SER A 17 -13.68 10.93 37.88
CA SER A 17 -14.88 10.51 37.11
C SER A 17 -15.17 11.29 35.83
N THR A 18 -14.27 12.16 35.38
CA THR A 18 -14.44 12.89 34.10
C THR A 18 -13.59 12.38 32.93
N ALA A 19 -12.79 11.31 33.13
CA ALA A 19 -11.93 10.75 32.07
C ALA A 19 -12.58 9.65 31.20
N LEU A 20 -13.87 9.33 31.41
CA LEU A 20 -14.50 8.16 30.76
C LEU A 20 -15.47 8.49 29.61
N ALA A 21 -15.48 9.70 29.08
CA ALA A 21 -16.40 10.05 27.97
C ALA A 21 -15.72 10.66 26.73
N GLN A 22 -14.40 10.63 26.63
CA GLN A 22 -13.76 10.94 25.34
C GLN A 22 -13.75 9.66 24.51
N GLY A 23 -14.64 9.59 23.51
CA GLY A 23 -14.65 8.49 22.54
C GLY A 23 -13.24 8.24 22.03
N ALA A 24 -12.82 6.96 21.93
CA ALA A 24 -11.48 6.62 21.50
C ALA A 24 -11.16 7.26 20.16
N THR A 25 -10.12 8.06 20.14
CA THR A 25 -9.65 8.79 18.96
C THR A 25 -8.67 7.92 18.14
N VAL A 26 -8.43 8.30 16.89
CA VAL A 26 -7.37 7.72 16.06
C VAL A 26 -6.03 7.75 16.80
N ALA A 27 -5.71 8.85 17.48
CA ALA A 27 -4.47 8.98 18.25
C ALA A 27 -4.38 7.97 19.40
N ALA A 28 -5.48 7.75 20.15
CA ALA A 28 -5.49 6.75 21.22
C ALA A 28 -5.30 5.32 20.68
N ALA A 29 -5.97 4.97 19.57
CA ALA A 29 -5.80 3.67 18.93
C ALA A 29 -4.36 3.47 18.41
N ALA A 30 -3.77 4.50 17.79
CA ALA A 30 -2.41 4.46 17.28
C ALA A 30 -1.38 4.39 18.43
N GLN A 31 -1.58 5.14 19.51
CA GLN A 31 -0.72 5.08 20.70
C GLN A 31 -0.72 3.68 21.31
N LYS A 32 -1.91 3.11 21.49
CA LYS A 32 -2.05 1.74 22.03
C LYS A 32 -1.37 0.71 21.14
N ALA A 33 -1.55 0.83 19.81
CA ALA A 33 -0.89 -0.06 18.86
C ALA A 33 0.64 0.02 18.95
N ILE A 34 1.22 1.22 19.04
CA ILE A 34 2.68 1.39 19.20
C ILE A 34 3.18 0.72 20.47
N GLU A 35 2.46 0.87 21.60
CA GLU A 35 2.83 0.31 22.90
C GLU A 35 2.75 -1.23 22.95
N THR A 36 1.80 -1.81 22.22
CA THR A 36 1.52 -3.25 22.26
C THR A 36 2.09 -4.04 21.07
N SER A 37 2.58 -3.35 20.02
CA SER A 37 3.06 -3.99 18.79
C SER A 37 4.32 -4.83 19.02
N PRO A 38 4.30 -6.14 18.71
CA PRO A 38 5.49 -6.96 18.72
C PRO A 38 6.54 -6.51 17.70
N GLU A 39 6.12 -5.95 16.55
CA GLU A 39 7.05 -5.45 15.51
C GLU A 39 7.84 -4.24 16.04
N VAL A 40 7.16 -3.26 16.66
CA VAL A 40 7.81 -2.09 17.25
C VAL A 40 8.80 -2.52 18.33
N THR A 41 8.37 -3.42 19.22
CA THR A 41 9.22 -3.97 20.30
C THR A 41 10.42 -4.73 19.74
N ALA A 42 10.24 -5.52 18.68
CA ALA A 42 11.34 -6.25 18.03
C ALA A 42 12.37 -5.29 17.43
N ARG A 43 11.93 -4.22 16.72
CA ARG A 43 12.84 -3.20 16.18
C ARG A 43 13.56 -2.41 17.27
N PHE A 44 12.86 -2.10 18.35
CA PHE A 44 13.48 -1.46 19.52
C PHE A 44 14.56 -2.32 20.16
N ASN A 45 14.31 -3.62 20.34
CA ASN A 45 15.32 -4.54 20.87
C ASN A 45 16.49 -4.72 19.88
N ALA A 46 16.26 -4.74 18.56
CA ALA A 46 17.32 -4.77 17.57
C ALA A 46 18.20 -3.49 17.63
N LEU A 47 17.59 -2.33 17.86
CA LEU A 47 18.33 -1.09 18.09
C LEU A 47 19.20 -1.19 19.35
N ARG A 48 18.65 -1.67 20.48
CA ARG A 48 19.42 -1.87 21.71
C ARG A 48 20.57 -2.85 21.52
N ALA A 49 20.32 -3.98 20.86
CA ALA A 49 21.35 -4.95 20.53
C ALA A 49 22.49 -4.32 19.71
N SER A 50 22.15 -3.49 18.70
CA SER A 50 23.16 -2.80 17.89
C SER A 50 23.96 -1.75 18.67
N ALA A 51 23.39 -1.16 19.74
CA ALA A 51 24.12 -0.29 20.65
C ALA A 51 25.19 -1.06 21.44
N GLU A 52 24.86 -2.27 21.90
CA GLU A 52 25.82 -3.15 22.58
C GLU A 52 26.90 -3.67 21.60
N GLU A 53 26.58 -3.87 20.33
CA GLU A 53 27.59 -4.24 19.31
C GLU A 53 28.68 -3.17 19.15
N VAL A 54 28.31 -1.88 19.25
CA VAL A 54 29.28 -0.77 19.28
C VAL A 54 30.17 -0.88 20.52
N GLY A 55 29.59 -1.20 21.67
CA GLY A 55 30.33 -1.46 22.91
C GLY A 55 31.33 -2.63 22.77
N VAL A 56 30.87 -3.74 22.16
CA VAL A 56 31.73 -4.92 21.91
C VAL A 56 32.92 -4.55 21.02
N ALA A 57 32.69 -3.78 19.93
CA ALA A 57 33.78 -3.34 19.06
C ALA A 57 34.74 -2.38 19.77
N SER A 58 34.20 -1.47 20.59
CA SER A 58 35.01 -0.53 21.39
C SER A 58 35.86 -1.21 22.43
N ALA A 59 35.41 -2.37 22.94
CA ALA A 59 36.17 -3.16 23.91
C ALA A 59 37.52 -3.66 23.34
N ALA A 60 37.70 -3.71 22.04
CA ALA A 60 38.98 -4.05 21.41
C ALA A 60 40.13 -3.05 21.75
N TRP A 61 39.78 -1.82 22.21
CA TRP A 61 40.74 -0.86 22.76
C TRP A 61 41.24 -1.17 24.18
N LEU A 62 40.49 -2.03 24.89
CA LEU A 62 40.80 -2.39 26.27
C LEU A 62 41.70 -3.63 26.31
N PRO A 63 42.48 -3.82 27.39
CA PRO A 63 43.27 -5.02 27.57
C PRO A 63 42.36 -6.25 27.72
N ARG A 64 42.68 -7.30 26.99
CA ARG A 64 42.06 -8.63 27.14
C ARG A 64 42.88 -9.45 28.12
N VAL A 65 42.21 -10.07 29.06
CA VAL A 65 42.85 -10.92 30.08
C VAL A 65 42.31 -12.34 29.90
N ASP A 66 43.20 -13.26 29.57
CA ASP A 66 42.89 -14.67 29.40
C ASP A 66 43.60 -15.51 30.49
N VAL A 67 42.88 -16.47 31.06
CA VAL A 67 43.43 -17.51 31.92
C VAL A 67 43.40 -18.83 31.18
N THR A 68 44.56 -19.48 31.07
CA THR A 68 44.67 -20.80 30.47
C THR A 68 45.18 -21.79 31.51
N ALA A 69 44.50 -22.90 31.68
CA ALA A 69 44.97 -24.02 32.53
C ALA A 69 45.13 -25.25 31.63
N GLU A 70 46.24 -25.95 31.76
CA GLU A 70 46.54 -27.11 30.99
C GLU A 70 47.01 -28.29 31.83
N ALA A 71 46.63 -29.48 31.44
CA ALA A 71 47.15 -30.74 31.94
C ALA A 71 47.34 -31.72 30.77
N GLY A 72 48.52 -32.28 30.65
CA GLY A 72 48.81 -33.14 29.51
C GLY A 72 50.09 -33.90 29.65
N ARG A 73 50.38 -34.74 28.66
CA ARG A 73 51.64 -35.45 28.51
C ARG A 73 52.22 -35.09 27.16
N SER A 74 53.47 -34.63 27.18
CA SER A 74 54.24 -34.41 25.96
C SER A 74 55.35 -35.45 25.83
N GLU A 75 55.65 -35.87 24.61
CA GLU A 75 56.78 -36.72 24.29
C GLU A 75 57.62 -36.02 23.22
N ASP A 76 58.85 -35.69 23.57
CA ASP A 76 59.80 -35.02 22.71
C ASP A 76 60.93 -35.93 22.36
N ARG A 77 61.42 -35.80 21.11
CA ARG A 77 62.63 -36.47 20.65
C ARG A 77 63.60 -35.45 20.04
N ILE A 78 64.67 -35.16 20.79
CA ILE A 78 65.68 -34.17 20.40
C ILE A 78 67.03 -34.87 20.24
N ALA A 79 67.61 -34.81 19.06
CA ALA A 79 68.80 -35.60 18.72
C ALA A 79 70.05 -35.36 19.60
N ASN A 80 70.22 -34.11 20.04
CA ASN A 80 71.41 -33.73 20.83
C ASN A 80 71.12 -33.59 22.33
N ARG A 81 70.02 -34.16 22.81
CA ARG A 81 69.66 -34.19 24.26
C ARG A 81 69.86 -35.60 24.84
N THR A 82 70.24 -35.67 26.07
CA THR A 82 70.36 -36.95 26.79
C THR A 82 69.36 -36.95 27.96
N PRO A 83 68.33 -37.82 28.00
CA PRO A 83 68.01 -38.82 26.94
C PRO A 83 67.41 -38.19 25.72
N VAL A 84 67.61 -38.80 24.55
CA VAL A 84 67.10 -38.35 23.22
C VAL A 84 65.57 -38.25 23.20
N ALA A 85 64.88 -39.21 23.83
CA ALA A 85 63.44 -39.23 23.99
C ALA A 85 63.09 -38.90 25.44
N GLN A 86 62.19 -37.96 25.64
CA GLN A 86 61.70 -37.54 26.97
C GLN A 86 60.18 -37.45 26.97
N SER A 87 59.56 -38.06 27.97
CA SER A 87 58.12 -37.97 28.20
C SER A 87 57.90 -37.17 29.50
N LEU A 88 57.15 -36.09 29.39
CA LEU A 88 56.87 -35.21 30.51
C LEU A 88 55.35 -35.16 30.75
N ASN A 89 54.93 -35.38 31.99
CA ASN A 89 53.62 -35.00 32.46
C ASN A 89 53.70 -33.52 32.84
N ARG A 90 52.85 -32.71 32.21
CA ARG A 90 52.83 -31.26 32.42
C ARG A 90 51.49 -30.81 32.95
N THR A 91 51.53 -29.91 33.91
CA THR A 91 50.34 -29.21 34.44
C THR A 91 50.71 -27.76 34.65
N GLY A 92 49.80 -26.86 34.37
CA GLY A 92 50.08 -25.46 34.62
C GLY A 92 48.88 -24.58 34.40
N ALA A 93 49.02 -23.36 34.88
CA ALA A 93 48.09 -22.28 34.56
C ALA A 93 48.88 -21.01 34.20
N SER A 94 48.38 -20.26 33.26
CA SER A 94 48.94 -18.97 32.86
C SER A 94 47.87 -17.90 32.77
N LEU A 95 48.24 -16.67 33.09
CA LEU A 95 47.49 -15.44 32.87
C LEU A 95 48.16 -14.68 31.73
N GLU A 96 47.42 -14.36 30.69
CA GLU A 96 47.88 -13.53 29.58
C GLU A 96 47.07 -12.24 29.49
N VAL A 97 47.75 -11.10 29.46
CA VAL A 97 47.17 -9.79 29.21
C VAL A 97 47.61 -9.34 27.82
N THR A 98 46.67 -9.14 26.91
CA THR A 98 46.93 -8.64 25.56
C THR A 98 46.34 -7.25 25.39
N GLN A 99 47.16 -6.26 25.02
CA GLN A 99 46.75 -4.89 24.73
C GLN A 99 47.01 -4.57 23.26
N LEU A 100 45.97 -4.17 22.56
CA LEU A 100 46.12 -3.62 21.21
C LEU A 100 46.77 -2.25 21.26
N LEU A 101 47.87 -2.07 20.51
CA LEU A 101 48.57 -0.78 20.37
C LEU A 101 48.28 -0.12 19.01
N TRP A 102 48.23 -0.95 17.96
CA TRP A 102 47.96 -0.50 16.59
C TRP A 102 47.37 -1.62 15.74
N ASP A 103 46.35 -1.32 14.92
CA ASP A 103 45.72 -2.27 14.00
C ASP A 103 45.40 -1.66 12.62
N GLY A 104 46.10 -0.58 12.24
CA GLY A 104 45.82 0.11 10.98
C GLY A 104 44.48 0.86 10.98
N LEU A 105 43.95 1.23 12.14
CA LEU A 105 42.64 1.86 12.36
C LEU A 105 41.44 0.91 12.18
N ALA A 106 41.68 -0.43 12.14
CA ALA A 106 40.57 -1.41 11.95
C ALA A 106 39.50 -1.26 13.02
N THR A 107 39.87 -1.23 14.30
CA THR A 107 38.93 -1.06 15.42
C THR A 107 38.17 0.26 15.34
N ARG A 108 38.85 1.37 15.03
CA ARG A 108 38.21 2.68 14.87
C ARG A 108 37.15 2.66 13.75
N ASN A 109 37.51 2.13 12.60
CA ASN A 109 36.63 2.05 11.44
C ASN A 109 35.48 1.06 11.67
N GLU A 110 35.71 -0.03 12.42
CA GLU A 110 34.66 -0.98 12.82
C GLU A 110 33.65 -0.33 13.78
N VAL A 111 34.09 0.44 14.78
CA VAL A 111 33.22 1.22 15.66
C VAL A 111 32.41 2.23 14.85
N SER A 112 33.03 2.91 13.87
CA SER A 112 32.33 3.82 12.97
C SER A 112 31.26 3.08 12.13
N ARG A 113 31.61 1.93 11.55
CA ARG A 113 30.67 1.08 10.80
C ARG A 113 29.47 0.69 11.63
N LEU A 114 29.72 0.20 12.86
CA LEU A 114 28.65 -0.24 13.77
C LEU A 114 27.82 0.94 14.28
N SER A 115 28.42 2.11 14.50
CA SER A 115 27.68 3.33 14.83
C SER A 115 26.71 3.74 13.71
N HIS A 116 27.11 3.68 12.44
CA HIS A 116 26.20 3.88 11.31
C HIS A 116 25.16 2.79 11.19
N THR A 117 25.50 1.52 11.48
CA THR A 117 24.54 0.43 11.53
C THR A 117 23.51 0.64 12.63
N ARG A 118 23.92 1.08 13.82
CA ARG A 118 23.02 1.47 14.92
C ARG A 118 22.06 2.58 14.51
N MET A 119 22.56 3.61 13.81
CA MET A 119 21.71 4.68 13.30
C MET A 119 20.72 4.17 12.23
N ALA A 120 21.12 3.24 11.38
CA ALA A 120 20.20 2.59 10.44
C ALA A 120 19.08 1.82 11.19
N ARG A 121 19.42 1.07 12.27
CA ARG A 121 18.44 0.39 13.14
C ARG A 121 17.51 1.37 13.85
N TYR A 122 18.02 2.53 14.25
CA TYR A 122 17.18 3.60 14.81
C TYR A 122 16.13 4.07 13.80
N PHE A 123 16.51 4.31 12.54
CA PHE A 123 15.56 4.71 11.51
C PHE A 123 14.58 3.58 11.14
N GLU A 124 15.00 2.31 11.16
CA GLU A 124 14.09 1.17 11.01
C GLU A 124 13.05 1.10 12.16
N PHE A 125 13.45 1.42 13.38
CA PHE A 125 12.53 1.52 14.53
C PHE A 125 11.54 2.69 14.33
N LEU A 126 12.00 3.86 13.84
CA LEU A 126 11.11 4.98 13.52
C LEU A 126 10.12 4.62 12.41
N GLU A 127 10.57 3.94 11.36
CA GLU A 127 9.71 3.47 10.27
C GLU A 127 8.65 2.49 10.79
N ALA A 128 9.03 1.51 11.61
CA ALA A 128 8.08 0.56 12.18
C ALA A 128 7.02 1.24 13.04
N THR A 129 7.38 2.27 13.81
CA THR A 129 6.40 3.06 14.58
C THR A 129 5.44 3.86 13.68
N GLU A 130 5.96 4.49 12.61
CA GLU A 130 5.12 5.21 11.63
C GLU A 130 4.15 4.25 10.91
N GLN A 131 4.61 3.06 10.51
CA GLN A 131 3.78 2.05 9.85
C GLN A 131 2.73 1.46 10.81
N THR A 132 3.10 1.17 12.06
CA THR A 132 2.15 0.69 13.07
C THR A 132 1.08 1.73 13.37
N ALA A 133 1.46 3.01 13.51
CA ALA A 133 0.52 4.11 13.67
C ALA A 133 -0.43 4.23 12.45
N LEU A 134 0.09 4.08 11.24
CA LEU A 134 -0.70 4.11 10.01
C LEU A 134 -1.69 2.94 9.95
N GLU A 135 -1.25 1.72 10.27
CA GLU A 135 -2.13 0.54 10.29
C GLU A 135 -3.26 0.69 11.32
N ALA A 136 -2.94 1.21 12.52
CA ALA A 136 -3.94 1.48 13.56
C ALA A 136 -4.95 2.56 13.14
N ALA A 137 -4.46 3.66 12.54
CA ALA A 137 -5.31 4.72 12.03
C ALA A 137 -6.25 4.20 10.92
N ARG A 138 -5.74 3.39 9.99
CA ARG A 138 -6.56 2.73 8.97
C ARG A 138 -7.60 1.81 9.58
N ALA A 139 -7.21 0.95 10.52
CA ALA A 139 -8.12 0.04 11.18
C ALA A 139 -9.24 0.79 11.92
N HIS A 140 -8.93 1.91 12.56
CA HIS A 140 -9.90 2.78 13.21
C HIS A 140 -10.92 3.36 12.21
N HIS A 141 -10.45 3.96 11.11
CA HIS A 141 -11.33 4.51 10.07
C HIS A 141 -12.14 3.44 9.36
N ASP A 142 -11.56 2.25 9.13
CA ASP A 142 -12.27 1.13 8.53
C ASP A 142 -13.44 0.66 9.43
N VAL A 143 -13.25 0.55 10.74
CA VAL A 143 -14.34 0.22 11.67
C VAL A 143 -15.45 1.27 11.61
N LEU A 144 -15.12 2.55 11.65
CA LEU A 144 -16.11 3.63 11.55
C LEU A 144 -16.87 3.58 10.24
N ARG A 145 -16.15 3.42 9.12
CA ARG A 145 -16.71 3.30 7.78
C ARG A 145 -17.71 2.16 7.69
N PHE A 146 -17.32 0.96 8.10
CA PHE A 146 -18.18 -0.21 7.98
C PHE A 146 -19.35 -0.20 8.98
N ARG A 147 -19.23 0.45 10.14
CA ARG A 147 -20.39 0.72 11.00
C ARG A 147 -21.43 1.59 10.29
N GLN A 148 -20.98 2.63 9.59
CA GLN A 148 -21.89 3.50 8.81
C GLN A 148 -22.50 2.75 7.62
N LEU A 149 -21.70 1.91 6.92
CA LEU A 149 -22.21 1.11 5.80
C LEU A 149 -23.25 0.06 6.24
N VAL A 150 -23.06 -0.58 7.39
CA VAL A 150 -24.07 -1.47 7.99
C VAL A 150 -25.35 -0.71 8.29
N ALA A 151 -25.26 0.48 8.91
CA ALA A 151 -26.44 1.31 9.19
C ALA A 151 -27.19 1.70 7.91
N LEU A 152 -26.46 2.06 6.83
CA LEU A 152 -27.05 2.34 5.53
C LEU A 152 -27.71 1.10 4.90
N ALA A 153 -27.11 -0.07 5.05
CA ALA A 153 -27.66 -1.32 4.54
C ALA A 153 -28.91 -1.75 5.35
N GLU A 154 -28.95 -1.49 6.65
CA GLU A 154 -30.12 -1.70 7.50
C GLU A 154 -31.28 -0.76 7.11
N ASP A 155 -31.01 0.53 6.88
CA ASP A 155 -32.00 1.47 6.36
C ASP A 155 -32.54 1.01 4.99
N ASN A 156 -31.64 0.64 4.08
CA ASN A 156 -32.01 0.13 2.75
C ASN A 156 -32.90 -1.12 2.82
N TYR A 157 -32.58 -2.06 3.72
CA TYR A 157 -33.41 -3.23 3.96
C TYR A 157 -34.82 -2.83 4.45
N VAL A 158 -34.91 -1.94 5.44
CA VAL A 158 -36.19 -1.46 5.99
C VAL A 158 -37.05 -0.82 4.90
N GLN A 159 -36.48 0.03 4.04
CA GLN A 159 -37.21 0.67 2.95
C GLN A 159 -37.74 -0.33 1.91
N HIS A 160 -36.94 -1.33 1.54
CA HIS A 160 -37.34 -2.36 0.59
C HIS A 160 -38.37 -3.33 1.19
N LYS A 161 -38.22 -3.68 2.47
CA LYS A 161 -39.21 -4.51 3.20
C LYS A 161 -40.55 -3.81 3.31
N TYR A 162 -40.56 -2.51 3.66
CA TYR A 162 -41.77 -1.71 3.69
C TYR A 162 -42.47 -1.69 2.30
N ALA A 163 -41.73 -1.43 1.24
CA ALA A 163 -42.27 -1.42 -0.12
C ALA A 163 -42.83 -2.81 -0.51
N PHE A 164 -42.14 -3.89 -0.19
CA PHE A 164 -42.60 -5.25 -0.44
C PHE A 164 -43.91 -5.54 0.29
N ASP A 165 -44.02 -5.26 1.59
CA ASP A 165 -45.22 -5.51 2.39
C ASP A 165 -46.42 -4.69 1.90
N GLN A 166 -46.21 -3.44 1.46
CA GLN A 166 -47.27 -2.63 0.84
C GLN A 166 -47.78 -3.24 -0.46
N ILE A 167 -46.88 -3.69 -1.33
CA ILE A 167 -47.25 -4.35 -2.60
C ILE A 167 -47.94 -5.66 -2.37
N GLN A 168 -47.44 -6.48 -1.45
CA GLN A 168 -48.09 -7.76 -1.08
C GLN A 168 -49.54 -7.55 -0.65
N SER A 169 -49.77 -6.55 0.22
CA SER A 169 -51.12 -6.20 0.67
C SER A 169 -52.01 -5.73 -0.48
N ARG A 170 -51.49 -4.94 -1.42
CA ARG A 170 -52.24 -4.48 -2.61
C ARG A 170 -52.55 -5.62 -3.61
N VAL A 171 -51.63 -6.57 -3.77
CA VAL A 171 -51.85 -7.75 -4.63
C VAL A 171 -52.93 -8.66 -4.03
N LEU A 172 -52.87 -8.90 -2.70
CA LEU A 172 -53.88 -9.67 -2.01
C LEU A 172 -55.28 -9.02 -2.08
N ALA A 173 -55.34 -7.69 -2.09
CA ALA A 173 -56.57 -6.93 -2.29
C ALA A 173 -57.02 -6.85 -3.78
N GLY A 174 -56.28 -7.44 -4.73
CA GLY A 174 -56.58 -7.43 -6.15
C GLY A 174 -56.33 -6.09 -6.87
N VAL A 175 -55.63 -5.13 -6.24
CA VAL A 175 -55.42 -3.78 -6.76
C VAL A 175 -54.01 -3.55 -7.30
N ALA A 176 -53.11 -4.54 -7.22
CA ALA A 176 -51.76 -4.51 -7.81
C ALA A 176 -51.47 -5.81 -8.58
N ARG A 177 -50.46 -5.79 -9.43
CA ARG A 177 -50.08 -6.91 -10.31
C ARG A 177 -49.12 -7.87 -9.59
N GLY A 178 -49.22 -9.17 -9.83
CA GLY A 178 -48.30 -10.17 -9.31
C GLY A 178 -46.84 -9.93 -9.71
N VAL A 179 -46.59 -9.39 -10.92
CA VAL A 179 -45.24 -9.02 -11.38
C VAL A 179 -44.58 -7.94 -10.48
N ASP A 180 -45.37 -7.01 -9.95
CA ASP A 180 -44.85 -5.98 -9.03
C ASP A 180 -44.40 -6.59 -7.69
N LEU A 181 -45.09 -7.66 -7.25
CA LEU A 181 -44.70 -8.43 -6.06
C LEU A 181 -43.38 -9.18 -6.27
N GLU A 182 -43.24 -9.89 -7.37
CA GLU A 182 -41.99 -10.59 -7.71
C GLU A 182 -40.79 -9.61 -7.83
N GLN A 183 -41.00 -8.44 -8.46
CA GLN A 183 -39.98 -7.44 -8.59
C GLN A 183 -39.57 -6.81 -7.24
N SER A 184 -40.55 -6.52 -6.38
CA SER A 184 -40.25 -6.01 -5.03
C SER A 184 -39.57 -7.07 -4.17
N GLY A 185 -39.93 -8.37 -4.33
CA GLY A 185 -39.25 -9.49 -3.70
C GLY A 185 -37.79 -9.62 -4.12
N ALA A 186 -37.51 -9.49 -5.43
CA ALA A 186 -36.13 -9.51 -5.92
C ALA A 186 -35.28 -8.36 -5.36
N ARG A 187 -35.86 -7.15 -5.22
CA ARG A 187 -35.18 -6.00 -4.64
C ARG A 187 -34.94 -6.17 -3.13
N LEU A 188 -35.89 -6.76 -2.41
CA LEU A 188 -35.73 -7.09 -1.00
C LEU A 188 -34.61 -8.10 -0.80
N ALA A 189 -34.57 -9.19 -1.59
CA ALA A 189 -33.49 -10.19 -1.53
C ALA A 189 -32.10 -9.57 -1.80
N LEU A 190 -32.02 -8.59 -2.72
CA LEU A 190 -30.78 -7.84 -2.95
C LEU A 190 -30.39 -7.02 -1.71
N ALA A 191 -31.34 -6.34 -1.06
CA ALA A 191 -31.09 -5.57 0.15
C ALA A 191 -30.63 -6.47 1.31
N GLU A 192 -31.23 -7.67 1.45
CA GLU A 192 -30.78 -8.69 2.41
C GLU A 192 -29.34 -9.14 2.15
N SER A 193 -29.01 -9.42 0.90
CA SER A 193 -27.65 -9.79 0.50
C SER A 193 -26.63 -8.68 0.80
N ASN A 194 -26.98 -7.43 0.52
CA ASN A 194 -26.13 -6.29 0.85
C ASN A 194 -25.89 -6.17 2.36
N LEU A 195 -26.94 -6.34 3.16
CA LEU A 195 -26.84 -6.27 4.63
C LEU A 195 -25.93 -7.36 5.19
N VAL A 196 -26.07 -8.61 4.72
CA VAL A 196 -25.19 -9.72 5.11
C VAL A 196 -23.74 -9.40 4.76
N THR A 197 -23.51 -8.89 3.55
CA THR A 197 -22.16 -8.53 3.08
C THR A 197 -21.53 -7.43 3.94
N GLU A 198 -22.24 -6.34 4.24
CA GLU A 198 -21.68 -5.26 5.06
C GLU A 198 -21.45 -5.69 6.52
N LYS A 199 -22.28 -6.58 7.08
CA LYS A 199 -22.04 -7.18 8.41
C LYS A 199 -20.80 -8.07 8.43
N ALA A 200 -20.57 -8.86 7.38
CA ALA A 200 -19.35 -9.66 7.25
C ALA A 200 -18.10 -8.78 7.12
N ASN A 201 -18.15 -7.73 6.28
CA ASN A 201 -17.08 -6.75 6.15
C ASN A 201 -16.77 -6.06 7.49
N LEU A 202 -17.80 -5.70 8.28
CA LEU A 202 -17.61 -5.12 9.60
C LEU A 202 -16.89 -6.09 10.54
N HIS A 203 -17.25 -7.37 10.53
CA HIS A 203 -16.56 -8.39 11.31
C HIS A 203 -15.06 -8.44 10.94
N ASP A 204 -14.73 -8.47 9.66
CA ASP A 204 -13.35 -8.57 9.20
C ASP A 204 -12.49 -7.37 9.62
N VAL A 205 -13.04 -6.16 9.56
CA VAL A 205 -12.30 -4.97 9.99
C VAL A 205 -12.20 -4.86 11.51
N VAL A 206 -13.17 -5.38 12.27
CA VAL A 206 -13.08 -5.49 13.74
C VAL A 206 -11.96 -6.44 14.15
N GLU A 207 -11.83 -7.60 13.50
CA GLU A 207 -10.73 -8.53 13.77
C GLU A 207 -9.38 -7.96 13.35
N ARG A 208 -9.32 -7.20 12.26
CA ARG A 208 -8.11 -6.45 11.88
C ARG A 208 -7.73 -5.41 12.93
N TYR A 209 -8.70 -4.63 13.41
CA TYR A 209 -8.48 -3.65 14.47
C TYR A 209 -7.93 -4.33 15.73
N ARG A 210 -8.56 -5.44 16.16
CA ARG A 210 -8.12 -6.23 17.31
C ARG A 210 -6.68 -6.74 17.15
N ARG A 211 -6.31 -7.21 15.96
CA ARG A 211 -4.93 -7.65 15.67
C ARG A 211 -3.92 -6.50 15.80
N VAL A 212 -4.27 -5.32 15.27
CA VAL A 212 -3.34 -4.18 15.19
C VAL A 212 -3.24 -3.42 16.51
N VAL A 213 -4.39 -3.15 17.15
CA VAL A 213 -4.47 -2.33 18.36
C VAL A 213 -4.37 -3.16 19.64
N GLY A 214 -4.66 -4.47 19.56
CA GLY A 214 -4.59 -5.40 20.70
C GLY A 214 -5.87 -5.48 21.53
N GLU A 215 -6.92 -4.70 21.20
CA GLU A 215 -8.20 -4.67 21.92
C GLU A 215 -9.38 -4.53 20.97
N MET A 216 -10.60 -4.73 21.47
CA MET A 216 -11.82 -4.53 20.67
C MET A 216 -12.05 -3.04 20.41
N PRO A 217 -12.55 -2.67 19.21
CA PRO A 217 -12.88 -1.28 18.94
C PRO A 217 -14.01 -0.79 19.84
N PRO A 218 -13.87 0.38 20.47
CA PRO A 218 -14.89 0.93 21.37
C PRO A 218 -16.22 1.16 20.65
N ALA A 219 -17.34 1.08 21.37
CA ALA A 219 -18.67 1.31 20.80
C ALA A 219 -18.78 2.74 20.24
N ALA A 220 -18.35 3.74 21.00
CA ALA A 220 -18.26 5.13 20.58
C ALA A 220 -16.82 5.45 20.19
N ALA A 221 -16.59 5.69 18.90
CA ALA A 221 -15.31 6.11 18.37
C ALA A 221 -15.46 7.47 17.69
N ALA A 222 -14.47 8.36 17.89
CA ALA A 222 -14.48 9.70 17.32
C ALA A 222 -14.19 9.67 15.83
N GLN A 223 -14.92 10.47 15.05
CA GLN A 223 -14.66 10.68 13.64
C GLN A 223 -13.54 11.70 13.43
N GLY A 224 -12.84 11.59 12.29
CA GLY A 224 -11.78 12.52 11.90
C GLY A 224 -10.42 12.21 12.53
N ASN A 225 -9.40 12.88 12.05
CA ASN A 225 -8.01 12.60 12.42
C ASN A 225 -7.51 13.40 13.64
N ASN A 226 -8.11 14.56 13.95
CA ASN A 226 -7.68 15.48 15.01
C ASN A 226 -6.15 15.69 15.05
N LEU A 227 -5.56 16.00 13.89
CA LEU A 227 -4.12 16.14 13.74
C LEU A 227 -3.62 17.43 14.40
N ALA A 228 -2.55 17.34 15.16
CA ALA A 228 -1.85 18.49 15.74
C ALA A 228 -1.08 19.28 14.66
N ARG A 229 -0.81 18.68 13.51
CA ARG A 229 -0.13 19.34 12.40
C ARG A 229 -0.90 19.10 11.11
N PRO A 230 -1.21 20.15 10.33
CA PRO A 230 -1.84 20.00 9.02
C PRO A 230 -0.84 19.47 7.99
N LEU A 231 -1.35 18.96 6.87
CA LEU A 231 -0.53 18.64 5.71
C LEU A 231 0.11 19.90 5.11
N PRO A 232 1.25 19.77 4.41
CA PRO A 232 1.82 20.85 3.60
C PRO A 232 0.82 21.40 2.59
N ALA A 233 0.91 22.70 2.29
CA ALA A 233 -0.01 23.35 1.37
C ALA A 233 0.13 22.86 -0.08
N THR A 234 1.32 22.43 -0.47
CA THR A 234 1.63 22.00 -1.83
C THR A 234 2.24 20.60 -1.88
N GLY A 235 2.02 19.90 -3.01
CA GLY A 235 2.66 18.60 -3.25
C GLY A 235 4.19 18.68 -3.33
N VAL A 236 4.74 19.84 -3.75
CA VAL A 236 6.20 20.07 -3.75
C VAL A 236 6.75 20.07 -2.33
N GLU A 237 6.10 20.81 -1.42
CA GLU A 237 6.49 20.85 0.00
C GLU A 237 6.38 19.46 0.65
N ALA A 238 5.31 18.69 0.31
CA ALA A 238 5.17 17.32 0.79
C ALA A 238 6.31 16.42 0.32
N LEU A 239 6.71 16.52 -0.95
CA LEU A 239 7.85 15.77 -1.51
C LEU A 239 9.19 16.19 -0.89
N GLN A 240 9.41 17.48 -0.68
CA GLN A 240 10.61 17.99 0.00
C GLN A 240 10.65 17.55 1.47
N GLY A 241 9.49 17.61 2.15
CA GLY A 241 9.34 17.10 3.51
C GLY A 241 9.67 15.62 3.61
N SER A 242 9.13 14.79 2.72
CA SER A 242 9.40 13.36 2.70
C SER A 242 10.87 13.04 2.44
N ALA A 243 11.54 13.77 1.55
CA ALA A 243 12.96 13.59 1.28
C ALA A 243 13.86 13.89 2.49
N ARG A 244 13.42 14.80 3.36
CA ARG A 244 14.20 15.22 4.55
C ARG A 244 13.87 14.43 5.80
N LEU A 245 12.62 14.01 5.99
CA LEU A 245 12.10 13.49 7.25
C LEU A 245 11.81 11.98 7.21
N SER A 246 11.77 11.36 6.02
CA SER A 246 11.47 9.94 5.89
C SER A 246 12.53 9.06 6.55
N PRO A 247 12.17 8.23 7.54
CA PRO A 247 13.08 7.29 8.17
C PRO A 247 13.65 6.27 7.17
N VAL A 248 12.89 5.91 6.14
CA VAL A 248 13.33 4.96 5.08
C VAL A 248 14.55 5.50 4.33
N ILE A 249 14.53 6.78 3.95
CA ILE A 249 15.64 7.42 3.27
C ILE A 249 16.83 7.58 4.22
N ALA A 250 16.58 8.02 5.45
CA ALA A 250 17.62 8.20 6.46
C ALA A 250 18.33 6.87 6.77
N GLY A 251 17.58 5.77 6.95
CA GLY A 251 18.14 4.43 7.14
C GLY A 251 18.99 3.96 5.96
N ALA A 252 18.55 4.24 4.73
CA ALA A 252 19.33 3.92 3.53
C ALA A 252 20.63 4.72 3.42
N VAL A 253 20.63 6.00 3.85
CA VAL A 253 21.85 6.84 3.93
C VAL A 253 22.81 6.27 4.97
N GLU A 254 22.31 5.89 6.16
CA GLU A 254 23.16 5.30 7.20
C GLU A 254 23.73 3.94 6.80
N ASN A 255 22.96 3.12 6.08
CA ASN A 255 23.47 1.89 5.48
C ASN A 255 24.59 2.15 4.47
N LEU A 256 24.48 3.20 3.64
CA LEU A 256 25.55 3.62 2.72
C LEU A 256 26.82 4.03 3.49
N ARG A 257 26.67 4.79 4.59
CA ARG A 257 27.77 5.21 5.47
C ARG A 257 28.43 4.00 6.15
N ALA A 258 27.63 3.05 6.63
CA ALA A 258 28.12 1.80 7.20
C ALA A 258 28.95 0.99 6.20
N VAL A 259 28.45 0.83 4.96
CA VAL A 259 29.18 0.13 3.89
C VAL A 259 30.48 0.87 3.49
N ARG A 260 30.49 2.22 3.53
CA ARG A 260 31.71 3.00 3.32
C ARG A 260 32.75 2.76 4.42
N ALA A 261 32.34 2.82 5.68
CA ALA A 261 33.20 2.51 6.83
C ALA A 261 33.72 1.05 6.79
N GLN A 262 32.90 0.12 6.32
CA GLN A 262 33.34 -1.27 6.05
C GLN A 262 34.50 -1.32 5.03
N GLY A 263 34.48 -0.45 4.02
CA GLY A 263 35.59 -0.30 3.07
C GLY A 263 36.89 0.12 3.77
N ASP A 264 36.79 1.04 4.70
CA ASP A 264 37.95 1.50 5.48
C ASP A 264 38.46 0.42 6.44
N VAL A 265 37.56 -0.39 7.04
CA VAL A 265 37.95 -1.60 7.78
C VAL A 265 38.74 -2.58 6.90
N ARG A 266 38.30 -2.78 5.64
CA ARG A 266 39.04 -3.68 4.71
C ARG A 266 40.42 -3.12 4.35
N ARG A 267 40.58 -1.80 4.23
CA ARG A 267 41.87 -1.15 3.97
C ARG A 267 42.85 -1.32 5.13
N SER A 268 42.36 -1.41 6.37
CA SER A 268 43.20 -1.67 7.55
C SER A 268 43.95 -2.99 7.46
N GLY A 269 43.45 -3.99 6.71
CA GLY A 269 44.12 -5.29 6.48
C GLY A 269 45.47 -5.19 5.78
N TYR A 270 45.79 -4.06 5.10
CA TYR A 270 47.10 -3.81 4.50
C TYR A 270 48.12 -3.22 5.51
N GLN A 271 47.68 -2.90 6.71
CA GLN A 271 48.52 -2.33 7.75
C GLN A 271 48.99 -3.39 8.74
N PRO A 272 50.17 -3.20 9.39
CA PRO A 272 50.60 -4.07 10.46
C PRO A 272 49.69 -3.94 11.68
N ARG A 273 49.55 -5.03 12.43
CA ARG A 273 48.96 -5.08 13.77
C ARG A 273 50.04 -5.18 14.83
N VAL A 274 49.98 -4.33 15.83
CA VAL A 274 50.93 -4.29 16.94
C VAL A 274 50.21 -4.52 18.27
N GLU A 275 50.62 -5.51 19.03
CA GLU A 275 50.07 -5.85 20.33
C GLU A 275 51.17 -5.94 21.39
N ALA A 276 50.88 -5.44 22.58
CA ALA A 276 51.67 -5.73 23.78
C ALA A 276 51.06 -6.95 24.48
N LYS A 277 51.90 -7.92 24.78
CA LYS A 277 51.49 -9.13 25.50
C LYS A 277 52.35 -9.31 26.76
N LEU A 278 51.68 -9.57 27.89
CA LEU A 278 52.31 -9.94 29.14
C LEU A 278 51.71 -11.28 29.59
N ARG A 279 52.52 -12.30 29.65
CA ARG A 279 52.13 -13.64 30.11
C ARG A 279 52.91 -14.00 31.34
N GLY A 280 52.25 -14.49 32.36
CA GLY A 280 52.88 -15.08 33.52
C GLY A 280 52.17 -16.39 33.88
N GLY A 281 52.92 -17.42 34.21
CA GLY A 281 52.33 -18.70 34.52
C GLY A 281 53.25 -19.59 35.34
N GLY A 282 52.71 -20.72 35.78
CA GLY A 282 53.50 -21.71 36.54
C GLY A 282 52.80 -23.04 36.65
N GLY A 283 53.61 -24.07 37.02
CA GLY A 283 53.10 -25.42 37.12
C GLY A 283 54.20 -26.47 37.33
N HIS A 284 53.91 -27.68 36.87
CA HIS A 284 54.90 -28.77 36.85
C HIS A 284 55.29 -29.07 35.39
N ASN A 285 56.60 -29.07 35.11
CA ASN A 285 57.12 -29.11 33.71
C ASN A 285 56.42 -28.11 32.83
N PHE A 286 56.26 -26.86 33.30
CA PHE A 286 55.48 -25.80 32.68
C PHE A 286 55.98 -25.53 31.25
N ASP A 287 55.10 -25.29 30.32
CA ASP A 287 55.37 -25.13 28.89
C ASP A 287 56.14 -26.30 28.23
N GLY A 288 56.19 -27.51 28.86
CA GLY A 288 56.89 -28.68 28.34
C GLY A 288 58.40 -28.63 28.56
N VAL A 289 58.88 -27.76 29.45
CA VAL A 289 60.28 -27.68 29.85
C VAL A 289 60.45 -28.43 31.19
N GLN A 290 61.36 -29.37 31.22
CA GLN A 290 61.63 -30.18 32.39
C GLN A 290 62.00 -29.31 33.60
N ASP A 291 61.35 -29.58 34.75
CA ASP A 291 61.53 -28.91 36.03
C ASP A 291 61.22 -27.41 36.02
N GLN A 292 60.68 -26.85 34.96
CA GLN A 292 60.24 -25.45 34.94
C GLN A 292 58.98 -25.29 35.79
N LYS A 293 59.02 -24.37 36.76
CA LYS A 293 57.94 -24.10 37.70
C LYS A 293 57.16 -22.80 37.38
N GLN A 294 57.80 -21.84 36.74
CA GLN A 294 57.22 -20.56 36.40
C GLN A 294 57.89 -19.95 35.18
N ASP A 295 57.12 -19.13 34.42
CA ASP A 295 57.58 -18.26 33.35
C ASP A 295 56.86 -16.94 33.36
N VAL A 296 57.56 -15.84 33.09
CA VAL A 296 56.99 -14.50 32.87
C VAL A 296 57.59 -13.90 31.60
N THR A 297 56.76 -13.65 30.62
CA THR A 297 57.18 -13.11 29.32
C THR A 297 56.43 -11.83 28.99
N GLY A 298 57.16 -10.74 28.74
CA GLY A 298 56.62 -9.50 28.18
C GLY A 298 57.14 -9.27 26.80
N GLN A 299 56.26 -9.02 25.83
CA GLN A 299 56.65 -8.85 24.43
C GLN A 299 55.76 -7.86 23.68
N ILE A 300 56.32 -7.19 22.68
CA ILE A 300 55.56 -6.47 21.66
C ILE A 300 55.59 -7.33 20.40
N VAL A 301 54.40 -7.69 19.90
CA VAL A 301 54.23 -8.55 18.73
C VAL A 301 53.72 -7.69 17.58
N LEU A 302 54.48 -7.64 16.48
CA LEU A 302 54.06 -7.06 15.24
C LEU A 302 53.70 -8.18 14.27
N THR A 303 52.46 -8.17 13.78
CA THR A 303 51.98 -9.11 12.76
C THR A 303 51.60 -8.35 11.51
N TRP A 304 52.18 -8.69 10.37
CA TRP A 304 51.88 -8.05 9.10
C TRP A 304 51.68 -9.10 8.03
N ASN A 305 50.51 -9.15 7.43
CA ASN A 305 50.26 -9.98 6.28
C ASN A 305 50.68 -9.24 5.00
N ILE A 306 51.82 -9.61 4.43
CA ILE A 306 52.37 -8.96 3.23
C ILE A 306 51.71 -9.50 1.95
N PHE A 307 51.32 -10.77 1.95
CA PHE A 307 50.72 -11.43 0.79
C PHE A 307 49.80 -12.58 1.20
N ASN A 308 48.56 -12.57 0.71
CA ASN A 308 47.54 -13.56 1.00
C ASN A 308 46.89 -14.14 -0.28
N GLY A 309 47.67 -14.29 -1.36
CA GLY A 309 47.18 -14.84 -2.62
C GLY A 309 46.20 -13.94 -3.37
N GLY A 310 46.23 -12.61 -3.14
CA GLY A 310 45.34 -11.64 -3.79
C GLY A 310 43.95 -11.52 -3.15
N ALA A 311 43.72 -12.14 -1.99
CA ALA A 311 42.44 -12.13 -1.33
C ALA A 311 42.02 -10.70 -0.92
N ASP A 312 42.96 -9.85 -0.46
CA ASP A 312 42.63 -8.48 -0.04
C ASP A 312 42.25 -7.60 -1.22
N ASP A 313 42.90 -7.77 -2.39
CA ASP A 313 42.49 -7.07 -3.61
C ASP A 313 41.09 -7.49 -4.08
N ALA A 314 40.77 -8.78 -3.98
CA ALA A 314 39.43 -9.25 -4.30
C ALA A 314 38.37 -8.69 -3.33
N ARG A 315 38.70 -8.61 -2.02
CA ARG A 315 37.83 -7.99 -1.00
C ARG A 315 37.61 -6.50 -1.26
N GLN A 316 38.65 -5.77 -1.70
CA GLN A 316 38.51 -4.35 -2.06
C GLN A 316 37.60 -4.16 -3.28
N ARG A 317 37.73 -4.99 -4.33
CA ARG A 317 36.83 -4.95 -5.48
C ARG A 317 35.40 -5.30 -5.08
N GLN A 318 35.23 -6.34 -4.26
CA GLN A 318 33.92 -6.68 -3.68
C GLN A 318 33.30 -5.49 -2.95
N GLN A 319 34.07 -4.81 -2.11
CA GLN A 319 33.59 -3.67 -1.33
C GLN A 319 33.19 -2.48 -2.21
N ALA A 320 33.89 -2.25 -3.33
CA ALA A 320 33.50 -1.21 -4.28
C ALA A 320 32.12 -1.50 -4.91
N HIS A 321 31.85 -2.76 -5.24
CA HIS A 321 30.53 -3.17 -5.74
C HIS A 321 29.44 -3.05 -4.67
N LEU A 322 29.72 -3.41 -3.41
CA LEU A 322 28.78 -3.25 -2.30
C LEU A 322 28.47 -1.77 -2.02
N LEU A 323 29.45 -0.89 -2.16
CA LEU A 323 29.24 0.56 -2.02
C LEU A 323 28.34 1.09 -3.14
N SER A 324 28.54 0.66 -4.38
CA SER A 324 27.66 1.02 -5.51
C SER A 324 26.25 0.48 -5.28
N GLN A 325 26.10 -0.76 -4.82
CA GLN A 325 24.82 -1.34 -4.45
C GLN A 325 24.10 -0.52 -3.37
N ALA A 326 24.79 -0.11 -2.30
CA ALA A 326 24.22 0.69 -1.23
C ALA A 326 23.76 2.08 -1.73
N ALA A 327 24.51 2.69 -2.65
CA ALA A 327 24.12 3.95 -3.29
C ALA A 327 22.85 3.79 -4.15
N ASP A 328 22.74 2.70 -4.91
CA ASP A 328 21.54 2.41 -5.71
C ASP A 328 20.33 2.11 -4.83
N LEU A 329 20.50 1.41 -3.70
CA LEU A 329 19.44 1.15 -2.72
C LEU A 329 18.94 2.45 -2.06
N ARG A 330 19.85 3.39 -1.73
CA ARG A 330 19.48 4.73 -1.25
C ARG A 330 18.66 5.49 -2.29
N ASP A 331 19.09 5.48 -3.55
CA ASP A 331 18.36 6.15 -4.63
C ASP A 331 17.01 5.49 -4.89
N LYS A 332 16.92 4.15 -4.73
CA LYS A 332 15.65 3.42 -4.77
C LYS A 332 14.72 3.86 -3.64
N ALA A 333 15.20 3.90 -2.39
CA ALA A 333 14.41 4.33 -1.24
C ALA A 333 13.81 5.74 -1.46
N CYS A 334 14.58 6.66 -2.03
CA CYS A 334 14.07 7.99 -2.38
C CYS A 334 12.97 7.94 -3.44
N ARG A 335 13.12 7.14 -4.52
CA ARG A 335 12.10 7.01 -5.57
C ARG A 335 10.81 6.39 -5.04
N ASP A 336 10.91 5.37 -4.20
CA ASP A 336 9.76 4.69 -3.61
C ASP A 336 9.00 5.64 -2.66
N THR A 337 9.73 6.37 -1.80
CA THR A 337 9.16 7.36 -0.88
C THR A 337 8.49 8.51 -1.67
N ARG A 338 9.14 9.02 -2.72
CA ARG A 338 8.57 10.04 -3.60
C ARG A 338 7.24 9.56 -4.21
N GLN A 339 7.23 8.37 -4.79
CA GLN A 339 6.02 7.81 -5.40
C GLN A 339 4.89 7.69 -4.37
N THR A 340 5.18 7.11 -3.21
CA THR A 340 4.19 6.90 -2.14
C THR A 340 3.62 8.23 -1.65
N THR A 341 4.48 9.24 -1.43
CA THR A 341 4.07 10.58 -0.99
C THR A 341 3.24 11.28 -2.07
N ALA A 342 3.69 11.23 -3.33
CA ALA A 342 2.98 11.87 -4.43
C ALA A 342 1.57 11.30 -4.63
N ILE A 343 1.43 9.97 -4.58
CA ILE A 343 0.13 9.29 -4.70
C ILE A 343 -0.77 9.65 -3.50
N ALA A 344 -0.25 9.54 -2.26
CA ALA A 344 -1.04 9.79 -1.07
C ALA A 344 -1.53 11.25 -1.00
N TYR A 345 -0.66 12.22 -1.31
CA TYR A 345 -1.03 13.64 -1.35
C TYR A 345 -2.06 13.95 -2.46
N ASN A 346 -1.89 13.36 -3.64
CA ASN A 346 -2.86 13.52 -4.74
C ASN A 346 -4.22 12.90 -4.39
N ASP A 347 -4.23 11.77 -3.67
CA ASP A 347 -5.46 11.15 -3.19
C ASP A 347 -6.23 12.07 -2.24
N VAL A 348 -5.55 12.79 -1.34
CA VAL A 348 -6.21 13.79 -0.47
C VAL A 348 -6.93 14.84 -1.30
N ARG A 349 -6.23 15.48 -2.25
CA ARG A 349 -6.80 16.54 -3.10
C ARG A 349 -7.97 16.05 -3.94
N LYS A 350 -7.80 14.88 -4.58
CA LYS A 350 -8.85 14.24 -5.39
C LYS A 350 -10.10 13.98 -4.55
N LEU A 351 -9.93 13.40 -3.34
CA LEU A 351 -11.04 13.02 -2.48
C LEU A 351 -11.74 14.23 -1.87
N GLU A 352 -11.03 15.31 -1.54
CA GLU A 352 -11.63 16.58 -1.11
C GLU A 352 -12.57 17.16 -2.17
N GLU A 353 -12.14 17.17 -3.45
CA GLU A 353 -12.98 17.61 -4.55
C GLU A 353 -14.16 16.66 -4.79
N GLN A 354 -13.90 15.35 -4.80
CA GLN A 354 -14.89 14.31 -5.05
C GLN A 354 -16.01 14.30 -4.01
N ILE A 355 -15.69 14.48 -2.72
CA ILE A 355 -16.67 14.53 -1.62
C ILE A 355 -17.68 15.67 -1.87
N GLY A 356 -17.22 16.84 -2.33
CA GLY A 356 -18.12 17.94 -2.65
C GLY A 356 -19.11 17.65 -3.79
N TYR A 357 -18.73 16.79 -4.76
CA TYR A 357 -19.64 16.32 -5.80
C TYR A 357 -20.60 15.24 -5.29
N LEU A 358 -20.09 14.30 -4.49
CA LEU A 358 -20.90 13.24 -3.90
C LEU A 358 -21.95 13.76 -2.92
N ASP A 359 -21.62 14.76 -2.12
CA ASP A 359 -22.56 15.42 -1.21
C ASP A 359 -23.74 16.04 -1.99
N ARG A 360 -23.44 16.80 -3.05
CA ARG A 360 -24.48 17.36 -3.93
C ARG A 360 -25.32 16.28 -4.60
N ASN A 361 -24.69 15.16 -5.01
CA ASN A 361 -25.39 14.03 -5.59
C ASN A 361 -26.36 13.39 -4.59
N VAL A 362 -25.90 13.10 -3.35
CA VAL A 362 -26.75 12.56 -2.27
C VAL A 362 -27.94 13.46 -2.03
N LEU A 363 -27.73 14.78 -1.88
CA LEU A 363 -28.79 15.74 -1.62
C LEU A 363 -29.84 15.79 -2.74
N ALA A 364 -29.39 15.74 -4.01
CA ALA A 364 -30.28 15.75 -5.18
C ALA A 364 -31.13 14.48 -5.27
N ILE A 365 -30.49 13.30 -5.10
CA ILE A 365 -31.18 12.01 -5.14
C ILE A 365 -32.16 11.86 -3.98
N GLU A 366 -31.79 12.32 -2.78
CA GLU A 366 -32.67 12.30 -1.61
C GLU A 366 -33.96 13.11 -1.84
N LYS A 367 -33.83 14.29 -2.42
CA LYS A 367 -34.99 15.11 -2.80
C LYS A 367 -35.85 14.41 -3.86
N ALA A 368 -35.23 13.82 -4.88
CA ALA A 368 -35.94 13.10 -5.93
C ALA A 368 -36.68 11.88 -5.37
N ARG A 369 -36.03 11.10 -4.50
CA ARG A 369 -36.61 9.94 -3.84
C ARG A 369 -37.81 10.33 -2.97
N ASN A 370 -37.71 11.39 -2.20
CA ASN A 370 -38.82 11.89 -1.36
C ASN A 370 -40.01 12.29 -2.21
N ALA A 371 -39.79 12.97 -3.35
CA ALA A 371 -40.84 13.33 -4.29
C ALA A 371 -41.48 12.08 -4.93
N TYR A 372 -40.67 11.08 -5.34
CA TYR A 372 -41.18 9.84 -5.91
C TYR A 372 -41.98 9.02 -4.90
N ARG A 373 -41.59 8.99 -3.62
CA ARG A 373 -42.36 8.37 -2.55
C ARG A 373 -43.73 9.00 -2.40
N GLN A 374 -43.82 10.34 -2.31
CA GLN A 374 -45.10 11.05 -2.21
C GLN A 374 -46.00 10.78 -3.43
N GLN A 375 -45.43 10.78 -4.64
CA GLN A 375 -46.16 10.47 -5.89
C GLN A 375 -46.63 9.01 -5.94
N PHE A 376 -45.84 8.06 -5.42
CA PHE A 376 -46.22 6.65 -5.33
C PHE A 376 -47.38 6.43 -4.33
N ASP A 377 -47.32 7.10 -3.19
CA ASP A 377 -48.35 6.97 -2.14
C ASP A 377 -49.75 7.42 -2.65
N ILE A 378 -49.80 8.44 -3.51
CA ILE A 378 -51.05 8.92 -4.17
C ILE A 378 -51.34 8.24 -5.52
N GLY A 379 -50.55 7.21 -5.89
CA GLY A 379 -50.79 6.42 -7.10
C GLY A 379 -50.35 7.06 -8.42
N GLN A 380 -49.60 8.17 -8.40
CA GLN A 380 -49.13 8.87 -9.61
C GLN A 380 -47.77 8.37 -10.15
N ARG A 381 -47.08 7.54 -9.41
CA ARG A 381 -45.78 6.95 -9.82
C ARG A 381 -45.79 5.44 -9.68
N SER A 382 -44.97 4.80 -10.52
CA SER A 382 -44.78 3.36 -10.47
C SER A 382 -43.93 2.94 -9.27
N LEU A 383 -44.16 1.71 -8.77
CA LEU A 383 -43.31 1.07 -7.78
C LEU A 383 -41.84 1.02 -8.24
N LEU A 384 -41.62 0.74 -9.52
CA LEU A 384 -40.28 0.62 -10.09
C LEU A 384 -39.48 1.92 -9.93
N ASP A 385 -40.11 3.09 -10.15
CA ASP A 385 -39.45 4.37 -9.99
C ASP A 385 -39.03 4.61 -8.54
N LEU A 386 -39.90 4.24 -7.57
CA LEU A 386 -39.60 4.35 -6.15
C LEU A 386 -38.44 3.43 -5.74
N LEU A 387 -38.50 2.14 -6.13
CA LEU A 387 -37.45 1.16 -5.80
C LEU A 387 -36.10 1.52 -6.43
N ASN A 388 -36.11 2.06 -7.66
CA ASN A 388 -34.90 2.57 -8.29
C ASN A 388 -34.31 3.76 -7.54
N ALA A 389 -35.15 4.73 -7.14
CA ALA A 389 -34.71 5.89 -6.38
C ALA A 389 -34.16 5.53 -4.99
N GLU A 390 -34.75 4.52 -4.31
CA GLU A 390 -34.20 4.00 -3.04
C GLU A 390 -32.82 3.37 -3.24
N ASN A 391 -32.62 2.57 -4.29
CA ASN A 391 -31.34 1.96 -4.60
C ASN A 391 -30.28 3.01 -5.01
N GLU A 392 -30.67 4.03 -5.78
CA GLU A 392 -29.79 5.15 -6.13
C GLU A 392 -29.36 5.93 -4.89
N LEU A 393 -30.28 6.19 -3.95
CA LEU A 393 -29.97 6.89 -2.71
C LEU A 393 -29.00 6.07 -1.84
N TYR A 394 -29.25 4.78 -1.68
CA TYR A 394 -28.34 3.86 -0.99
C TYR A 394 -26.93 3.90 -1.61
N THR A 395 -26.83 3.78 -2.93
CA THR A 395 -25.56 3.79 -3.64
C THR A 395 -24.85 5.14 -3.52
N ALA A 396 -25.57 6.25 -3.61
CA ALA A 396 -25.00 7.59 -3.46
C ALA A 396 -24.46 7.82 -2.04
N ARG A 397 -25.23 7.49 -1.01
CA ARG A 397 -24.83 7.60 0.40
C ARG A 397 -23.63 6.70 0.71
N ARG A 398 -23.63 5.45 0.18
CA ARG A 398 -22.52 4.53 0.30
C ARG A 398 -21.24 5.11 -0.32
N SER A 399 -21.32 5.68 -1.51
CA SER A 399 -20.18 6.30 -2.20
C SER A 399 -19.61 7.49 -1.42
N TYR A 400 -20.48 8.31 -0.81
CA TYR A 400 -20.07 9.42 0.03
C TYR A 400 -19.31 8.93 1.29
N VAL A 401 -19.85 7.94 2.01
CA VAL A 401 -19.21 7.38 3.22
C VAL A 401 -17.85 6.78 2.90
N LEU A 402 -17.72 6.06 1.77
CA LEU A 402 -16.45 5.51 1.31
C LEU A 402 -15.44 6.63 1.04
N ALA A 403 -15.81 7.64 0.26
CA ALA A 403 -14.92 8.74 -0.09
C ALA A 403 -14.47 9.56 1.14
N ALA A 404 -15.37 9.78 2.11
CA ALA A 404 -15.05 10.48 3.34
C ALA A 404 -14.02 9.72 4.19
N ALA A 405 -14.20 8.42 4.37
CA ALA A 405 -13.25 7.58 5.08
C ALA A 405 -11.90 7.46 4.32
N ASP A 406 -11.94 7.31 3.01
CA ASP A 406 -10.75 7.23 2.18
C ASP A 406 -9.93 8.53 2.22
N ARG A 407 -10.58 9.73 2.32
CA ARG A 407 -9.90 11.00 2.54
C ARG A 407 -9.15 11.00 3.88
N ASP A 408 -9.81 10.59 4.96
CA ASP A 408 -9.19 10.56 6.28
C ASP A 408 -7.99 9.59 6.32
N ILE A 409 -8.11 8.45 5.66
CA ILE A 409 -7.01 7.50 5.48
C ILE A 409 -5.90 8.08 4.59
N ALA A 410 -6.23 8.82 3.52
CA ALA A 410 -5.23 9.44 2.65
C ALA A 410 -4.41 10.50 3.38
N VAL A 411 -5.02 11.26 4.29
CA VAL A 411 -4.33 12.25 5.13
C VAL A 411 -3.29 11.58 6.03
N VAL A 412 -3.68 10.55 6.80
CA VAL A 412 -2.73 9.83 7.69
C VAL A 412 -1.66 9.09 6.89
N ARG A 413 -2.01 8.55 5.71
CA ARG A 413 -1.06 7.91 4.80
C ARG A 413 -0.02 8.89 4.26
N THR A 414 -0.42 10.14 3.98
CA THR A 414 0.50 11.18 3.53
C THR A 414 1.50 11.54 4.64
N HIS A 415 1.04 11.71 5.88
CA HIS A 415 1.92 11.93 7.02
C HIS A 415 2.89 10.77 7.25
N ALA A 416 2.40 9.52 7.17
CA ALA A 416 3.26 8.34 7.32
C ALA A 416 4.32 8.26 6.21
N ALA A 417 3.95 8.55 4.95
CA ALA A 417 4.89 8.58 3.83
C ALA A 417 5.97 9.67 4.00
N MET A 418 5.64 10.76 4.71
CA MET A 418 6.60 11.81 5.09
C MET A 418 7.41 11.47 6.34
N GLY A 419 7.06 10.41 7.10
CA GLY A 419 7.67 10.10 8.39
C GLY A 419 7.27 11.05 9.51
N THR A 420 6.06 11.62 9.43
CA THR A 420 5.55 12.65 10.36
C THR A 420 4.25 12.28 11.06
N LEU A 421 3.71 11.08 10.84
CA LEU A 421 2.40 10.69 11.38
C LEU A 421 2.39 10.63 12.91
N VAL A 422 3.42 10.02 13.52
CA VAL A 422 3.56 9.93 14.98
C VAL A 422 3.54 11.32 15.61
N ALA A 423 4.29 12.27 15.03
CA ALA A 423 4.32 13.66 15.49
C ALA A 423 3.00 14.41 15.20
N ALA A 424 2.36 14.14 14.07
CA ALA A 424 1.09 14.76 13.68
C ALA A 424 -0.08 14.30 14.57
N LEU A 425 -0.05 13.07 15.05
CA LEU A 425 -1.02 12.54 16.01
C LEU A 425 -0.67 12.85 17.47
N GLY A 426 0.50 13.46 17.74
CA GLY A 426 0.97 13.76 19.09
C GLY A 426 1.31 12.52 19.92
N LEU A 427 1.79 11.45 19.27
CA LEU A 427 2.08 10.17 19.91
C LEU A 427 3.48 10.16 20.53
N SER A 428 3.63 9.38 21.59
CA SER A 428 4.91 9.09 22.22
C SER A 428 5.45 7.73 21.72
N ARG A 429 6.78 7.63 21.65
CA ARG A 429 7.47 6.37 21.37
C ARG A 429 8.01 5.78 22.68
N PRO A 430 8.06 4.44 22.83
CA PRO A 430 8.62 3.84 24.03
C PRO A 430 10.13 4.17 24.14
N ASP A 431 10.56 4.62 25.31
CA ASP A 431 11.97 4.80 25.76
C ASP A 431 12.93 5.51 24.78
N THR A 432 12.42 6.42 23.94
CA THR A 432 13.28 7.15 22.99
C THR A 432 14.14 8.23 23.63
N GLU A 433 13.84 8.70 24.85
CA GLU A 433 14.62 9.75 25.52
C GLU A 433 16.06 9.33 25.80
N SER A 434 16.32 8.04 26.05
CA SER A 434 17.67 7.52 26.28
C SER A 434 18.49 7.30 25.00
N LEU A 435 17.85 7.24 23.82
CA LEU A 435 18.48 6.90 22.54
C LEU A 435 18.44 8.05 21.52
N ALA A 436 17.69 9.11 21.80
CA ALA A 436 17.45 10.24 20.91
C ALA A 436 18.59 11.28 20.79
N PRO A 437 19.55 11.45 21.74
CA PRO A 437 20.52 12.55 21.64
C PRO A 437 21.37 12.54 20.37
N GLU A 438 21.61 11.36 19.80
CA GLU A 438 22.48 11.19 18.62
C GLU A 438 21.80 11.49 17.29
N SER A 439 20.47 11.47 17.23
CA SER A 439 19.70 11.84 16.03
C SER A 439 19.38 13.33 15.94
N ALA A 440 19.61 14.08 17.00
CA ALA A 440 19.43 15.54 16.99
C ALA A 440 20.41 16.19 16.02
N GLY A 441 19.88 16.82 14.96
CA GLY A 441 20.69 17.43 13.90
C GLY A 441 21.18 16.46 12.82
N TRP A 442 20.67 15.24 12.75
CA TRP A 442 21.00 14.33 11.66
C TRP A 442 20.65 14.94 10.30
N ASP A 443 21.58 14.85 9.36
CA ASP A 443 21.43 15.32 7.98
C ASP A 443 22.09 14.33 7.02
N ALA A 444 21.47 14.14 5.85
CA ALA A 444 22.02 13.35 4.77
C ALA A 444 23.26 14.02 4.15
N GLY A 445 23.35 15.35 4.17
CA GLY A 445 24.47 16.10 3.62
C GLY A 445 24.81 15.73 2.19
N GLY A 446 26.09 15.47 1.91
CA GLY A 446 26.57 15.00 0.61
C GLY A 446 26.15 13.56 0.24
N ASP A 447 25.58 12.79 1.18
CA ASP A 447 25.07 11.44 0.94
C ASP A 447 23.60 11.42 0.53
N ALA A 448 22.95 12.57 0.43
CA ALA A 448 21.60 12.69 -0.08
C ALA A 448 21.46 12.09 -1.48
N ALA A 449 20.27 11.52 -1.77
CA ALA A 449 20.01 10.89 -3.06
C ALA A 449 19.88 11.92 -4.19
N GLY A 450 20.95 12.11 -4.97
CA GLY A 450 20.99 13.08 -6.07
C GLY A 450 20.16 12.68 -7.30
N ARG A 451 19.86 11.38 -7.48
CA ARG A 451 19.07 10.85 -8.60
C ARG A 451 17.57 10.72 -8.31
N CYS A 452 17.07 11.37 -7.27
CA CYS A 452 15.67 11.39 -6.90
C CYS A 452 15.04 12.74 -7.28
N PRO A 453 14.24 12.83 -8.35
CA PRO A 453 13.59 14.07 -8.73
C PRO A 453 12.44 14.37 -7.75
N LEU A 454 12.41 15.59 -7.20
CA LEU A 454 11.36 16.07 -6.28
C LEU A 454 10.27 16.89 -6.99
N VAL A 455 10.21 16.81 -8.32
CA VAL A 455 9.22 17.53 -9.12
C VAL A 455 7.90 16.77 -9.07
N PRO A 456 6.76 17.44 -8.82
CA PRO A 456 5.43 16.81 -8.85
C PRO A 456 5.09 16.32 -10.25
N THR A 457 4.22 15.31 -10.32
CA THR A 457 3.69 14.83 -11.59
C THR A 457 2.57 15.75 -12.07
N GLU A 458 2.76 16.38 -13.22
CA GLU A 458 1.71 17.15 -13.90
C GLU A 458 1.06 16.26 -14.97
N LEU A 459 -0.28 16.15 -14.90
CA LEU A 459 -1.06 15.42 -15.91
C LEU A 459 -1.69 16.42 -16.85
N ALA A 460 -1.42 16.26 -18.15
CA ALA A 460 -2.16 17.00 -19.18
C ALA A 460 -3.59 16.45 -19.24
N SER A 461 -4.54 17.17 -18.70
CA SER A 461 -5.97 16.89 -18.82
C SER A 461 -6.70 18.14 -19.31
N MET A 462 -7.84 17.93 -19.99
CA MET A 462 -8.70 19.04 -20.38
C MET A 462 -9.27 19.69 -19.13
N SER A 463 -9.28 21.02 -19.10
CA SER A 463 -9.93 21.76 -18.02
C SER A 463 -11.43 21.51 -18.01
N ARG A 464 -12.07 21.64 -16.86
CA ARG A 464 -13.52 21.56 -16.73
C ARG A 464 -14.22 22.60 -17.63
N ALA A 465 -13.65 23.79 -17.75
CA ALA A 465 -14.19 24.85 -18.60
C ALA A 465 -14.20 24.44 -20.08
N ASP A 466 -13.16 23.73 -20.55
CA ASP A 466 -13.09 23.20 -21.92
C ASP A 466 -14.10 22.08 -22.17
N LEU A 467 -14.32 21.21 -21.15
CA LEU A 467 -15.34 20.16 -21.21
C LEU A 467 -16.75 20.77 -21.22
N ASP A 468 -17.02 21.78 -20.40
CA ASP A 468 -18.28 22.51 -20.39
C ASP A 468 -18.51 23.28 -21.70
N ALA A 469 -17.46 23.80 -22.32
CA ALA A 469 -17.54 24.43 -23.66
C ALA A 469 -17.90 23.39 -24.72
N LYS A 470 -17.28 22.21 -24.71
CA LYS A 470 -17.65 21.10 -25.59
C LYS A 470 -19.09 20.65 -25.39
N ALA A 471 -19.54 20.52 -24.12
CA ALA A 471 -20.91 20.14 -23.81
C ALA A 471 -21.91 21.18 -24.37
N ARG A 472 -21.63 22.47 -24.21
CA ARG A 472 -22.47 23.55 -24.77
C ARG A 472 -22.51 23.51 -26.29
N ALA A 473 -21.44 23.16 -26.93
CA ALA A 473 -21.40 23.02 -28.40
C ALA A 473 -22.24 21.85 -28.93
N LEU A 474 -22.59 20.86 -28.10
CA LEU A 474 -23.50 19.75 -28.45
C LEU A 474 -24.98 20.12 -28.33
N VAL A 475 -25.31 21.21 -27.62
CA VAL A 475 -26.68 21.67 -27.53
C VAL A 475 -27.06 22.32 -28.89
N PRO A 476 -28.07 21.79 -29.63
CA PRO A 476 -28.50 22.43 -30.87
C PRO A 476 -28.94 23.87 -30.55
N THR A 477 -28.36 24.84 -31.20
CA THR A 477 -28.83 26.23 -31.12
C THR A 477 -30.26 26.24 -31.64
N THR A 478 -31.24 26.35 -30.74
CA THR A 478 -32.62 26.63 -31.11
C THR A 478 -32.62 27.92 -31.93
N PRO A 479 -33.15 27.93 -33.17
CA PRO A 479 -33.27 29.17 -33.94
C PRO A 479 -34.02 30.19 -33.07
N ALA A 480 -33.57 31.43 -33.09
CA ALA A 480 -34.23 32.52 -32.39
C ALA A 480 -35.73 32.56 -32.75
N PRO A 481 -36.64 32.88 -31.81
CA PRO A 481 -38.07 32.92 -32.08
C PRO A 481 -38.32 33.90 -33.24
N VAL A 482 -38.85 33.39 -34.36
CA VAL A 482 -39.31 34.18 -35.49
C VAL A 482 -40.47 35.02 -34.95
N PRO A 483 -40.52 36.36 -35.22
CA PRO A 483 -41.62 37.18 -34.71
C PRO A 483 -42.95 36.67 -35.29
N SER A 484 -43.92 36.47 -34.39
CA SER A 484 -45.27 36.00 -34.64
C SER A 484 -45.95 36.84 -35.72
N ALA A 485 -46.11 36.29 -36.92
CA ALA A 485 -47.06 36.81 -37.91
C ALA A 485 -48.46 36.21 -37.65
N ALA A 486 -49.47 37.03 -37.69
CA ALA A 486 -50.87 36.74 -37.42
C ALA A 486 -51.44 35.52 -38.20
N PRO A 487 -52.51 34.87 -37.71
CA PRO A 487 -52.97 33.59 -38.24
C PRO A 487 -53.61 33.73 -39.63
N ALA A 488 -52.99 33.09 -40.62
CA ALA A 488 -53.58 32.84 -41.95
C ALA A 488 -54.16 31.41 -41.97
N ALA A 489 -55.28 31.29 -42.61
CA ALA A 489 -56.20 30.15 -42.65
C ALA A 489 -55.56 28.82 -43.04
N LEU A 490 -56.10 27.76 -42.48
CA LEU A 490 -55.77 26.33 -42.69
C LEU A 490 -55.89 25.92 -44.19
N ALA A 491 -54.77 25.50 -44.78
CA ALA A 491 -54.74 24.69 -46.01
C ALA A 491 -54.35 23.24 -45.63
N PRO A 492 -54.83 22.19 -46.31
CA PRO A 492 -54.72 20.81 -45.87
C PRO A 492 -53.28 20.27 -45.94
N ALA A 493 -52.95 19.46 -44.95
CA ALA A 493 -51.64 18.88 -44.73
C ALA A 493 -51.17 18.00 -45.91
N ALA A 494 -49.95 18.28 -46.38
CA ALA A 494 -49.19 17.36 -47.24
C ALA A 494 -48.61 16.21 -46.38
N PRO A 495 -48.41 14.99 -46.90
CA PRO A 495 -47.98 13.82 -46.16
C PRO A 495 -46.56 13.99 -45.64
N VAL A 496 -46.38 13.73 -44.35
CA VAL A 496 -45.09 13.71 -43.67
C VAL A 496 -44.24 12.59 -44.24
N ALA A 497 -43.03 12.91 -44.71
CA ALA A 497 -42.04 11.92 -45.12
C ALA A 497 -41.67 11.03 -43.90
N PRO A 498 -41.55 9.71 -44.10
CA PRO A 498 -41.24 8.81 -42.99
C PRO A 498 -39.84 9.12 -42.44
N ALA A 499 -39.71 9.15 -41.09
CA ALA A 499 -38.42 9.21 -40.39
C ALA A 499 -37.49 8.07 -40.90
N PRO A 500 -36.18 8.28 -41.05
CA PRO A 500 -35.26 7.26 -41.51
C PRO A 500 -35.41 6.01 -40.64
N ALA A 501 -35.72 4.86 -41.28
CA ALA A 501 -35.85 3.58 -40.58
C ALA A 501 -34.54 3.21 -39.91
N LEU A 502 -34.58 2.86 -38.61
CA LEU A 502 -33.43 2.30 -37.91
C LEU A 502 -33.03 0.96 -38.54
N ALA A 503 -31.73 0.66 -38.55
CA ALA A 503 -31.21 -0.60 -39.07
C ALA A 503 -31.83 -1.80 -38.37
N ALA A 504 -32.11 -2.89 -39.11
CA ALA A 504 -32.49 -4.15 -38.52
C ALA A 504 -31.31 -4.74 -37.73
N THR A 505 -31.54 -5.19 -36.50
CA THR A 505 -30.49 -5.71 -35.61
C THR A 505 -30.12 -7.16 -35.90
N ALA A 506 -31.07 -7.98 -36.40
CA ALA A 506 -30.89 -9.41 -36.64
C ALA A 506 -29.68 -9.77 -37.54
N PRO A 507 -29.36 -9.04 -38.63
CA PRO A 507 -28.16 -9.33 -39.41
C PRO A 507 -26.85 -9.11 -38.67
N ALA A 508 -26.77 -8.11 -37.78
CA ALA A 508 -25.58 -7.85 -36.94
C ALA A 508 -25.40 -8.94 -35.87
N GLU A 509 -26.49 -9.43 -35.27
CA GLU A 509 -26.46 -10.56 -34.32
C GLU A 509 -25.98 -11.85 -34.97
N GLN A 510 -26.45 -12.13 -36.21
CA GLN A 510 -25.98 -13.30 -36.95
C GLN A 510 -24.49 -13.16 -37.29
N ARG A 511 -24.04 -11.96 -37.68
CA ARG A 511 -22.63 -11.68 -37.96
C ARG A 511 -21.73 -11.86 -36.72
N LEU A 512 -22.23 -11.55 -35.52
CA LEU A 512 -21.55 -11.78 -34.26
C LEU A 512 -21.33 -13.29 -34.02
N ARG A 513 -22.33 -14.13 -34.26
CA ARG A 513 -22.21 -15.58 -34.14
C ARG A 513 -21.21 -16.16 -35.14
N ASP A 514 -21.23 -15.68 -36.37
CA ASP A 514 -20.31 -16.09 -37.44
C ASP A 514 -18.86 -15.70 -37.10
N TRP A 515 -18.65 -14.55 -36.45
CA TRP A 515 -17.35 -14.12 -35.94
C TRP A 515 -16.83 -15.04 -34.85
N ALA A 516 -17.66 -15.44 -33.88
CA ALA A 516 -17.28 -16.38 -32.84
C ALA A 516 -16.91 -17.76 -33.39
N VAL A 517 -17.61 -18.23 -34.42
CA VAL A 517 -17.31 -19.48 -35.13
C VAL A 517 -15.96 -19.38 -35.85
N ALA A 518 -15.69 -18.30 -36.57
CA ALA A 518 -14.41 -18.10 -37.25
C ALA A 518 -13.23 -18.04 -36.27
N TRP A 519 -13.43 -17.42 -35.11
CA TRP A 519 -12.43 -17.38 -34.05
C TRP A 519 -12.16 -18.78 -33.47
N SER A 520 -13.19 -19.54 -33.14
CA SER A 520 -13.09 -20.92 -32.66
C SER A 520 -12.43 -21.86 -33.66
N ALA A 521 -12.72 -21.70 -34.94
CA ALA A 521 -12.11 -22.47 -36.02
C ALA A 521 -10.68 -22.04 -36.36
N LYS A 522 -10.15 -20.97 -35.75
CA LYS A 522 -8.84 -20.35 -36.05
C LYS A 522 -8.69 -19.94 -37.52
N ASP A 523 -9.78 -19.68 -38.18
CA ASP A 523 -9.79 -19.23 -39.59
C ASP A 523 -9.41 -17.75 -39.65
N LEU A 524 -8.13 -17.46 -39.80
CA LEU A 524 -7.59 -16.11 -39.85
C LEU A 524 -8.16 -15.27 -40.99
N THR A 525 -8.35 -15.87 -42.15
CA THR A 525 -8.87 -15.15 -43.34
C THR A 525 -10.29 -14.69 -43.09
N ARG A 526 -11.16 -15.60 -42.65
CA ARG A 526 -12.53 -15.31 -42.30
C ARG A 526 -12.62 -14.35 -41.11
N TYR A 527 -11.78 -14.52 -40.08
CA TYR A 527 -11.71 -13.67 -38.90
C TYR A 527 -11.36 -12.23 -39.25
N TYR A 528 -10.37 -11.98 -40.12
CA TYR A 528 -10.00 -10.64 -40.53
C TYR A 528 -11.11 -9.96 -41.37
N GLY A 529 -11.90 -10.73 -42.10
CA GLY A 529 -13.01 -10.23 -42.89
C GLY A 529 -14.20 -9.68 -42.11
N PHE A 530 -14.22 -9.83 -40.80
CA PHE A 530 -15.23 -9.20 -39.94
C PHE A 530 -14.89 -7.76 -39.55
N TYR A 531 -13.65 -7.29 -39.72
CA TYR A 531 -13.21 -6.00 -39.25
C TYR A 531 -13.22 -4.93 -40.36
N SER A 532 -13.73 -3.77 -39.99
CA SER A 532 -13.72 -2.60 -40.86
C SER A 532 -12.30 -2.06 -41.07
N PRO A 533 -11.96 -1.50 -42.23
CA PRO A 533 -10.75 -0.72 -42.43
C PRO A 533 -10.63 0.48 -41.46
N GLU A 534 -11.75 1.00 -40.95
CA GLU A 534 -11.82 2.10 -39.98
C GLU A 534 -11.69 1.63 -38.52
N PHE A 535 -11.61 0.32 -38.27
CA PHE A 535 -11.36 -0.21 -36.94
C PHE A 535 -10.04 0.35 -36.38
N GLY A 536 -10.07 0.99 -35.19
CA GLY A 536 -8.97 1.78 -34.66
C GLY A 536 -7.58 1.13 -34.72
N PRO A 537 -7.40 -0.15 -34.32
CA PRO A 537 -6.10 -0.86 -34.41
C PRO A 537 -5.67 -1.12 -35.87
N ILE A 538 -6.60 -1.37 -36.81
CA ILE A 538 -6.29 -1.57 -38.23
C ILE A 538 -5.92 -0.24 -38.89
N LYS A 539 -6.62 0.82 -38.54
CA LYS A 539 -6.35 2.18 -39.02
C LYS A 539 -4.97 2.69 -38.54
N ALA A 540 -4.55 2.32 -37.33
CA ALA A 540 -3.25 2.68 -36.76
C ALA A 540 -2.10 1.91 -37.43
N ASP A 541 -2.15 0.57 -37.45
CA ASP A 541 -1.14 -0.32 -38.03
C ASP A 541 -1.76 -1.70 -38.35
N LYS A 542 -2.19 -1.89 -39.56
CA LYS A 542 -2.82 -3.15 -40.02
C LYS A 542 -1.88 -4.36 -39.92
N ALA A 543 -0.60 -4.18 -40.27
CA ALA A 543 0.36 -5.29 -40.28
C ALA A 543 0.66 -5.77 -38.87
N LYS A 544 0.86 -4.85 -37.92
CA LYS A 544 1.07 -5.13 -36.52
C LYS A 544 -0.15 -5.82 -35.90
N TRP A 545 -1.34 -5.31 -36.15
CA TRP A 545 -2.59 -5.90 -35.64
C TRP A 545 -2.78 -7.33 -36.16
N GLN A 546 -2.57 -7.57 -37.45
CA GLN A 546 -2.70 -8.91 -38.06
C GLN A 546 -1.65 -9.89 -37.51
N ALA A 547 -0.40 -9.44 -37.32
CA ALA A 547 0.66 -10.25 -36.72
C ALA A 547 0.33 -10.67 -35.28
N GLU A 548 -0.22 -9.75 -34.49
CA GLU A 548 -0.65 -10.02 -33.11
C GLU A 548 -1.80 -11.03 -33.07
N ARG A 549 -2.84 -10.86 -33.89
CA ARG A 549 -3.97 -11.80 -33.99
C ARG A 549 -3.54 -13.16 -34.49
N LYS A 550 -2.64 -13.23 -35.48
CA LYS A 550 -2.06 -14.47 -35.96
C LYS A 550 -1.31 -15.22 -34.82
N ARG A 551 -0.56 -14.50 -33.99
CA ARG A 551 0.13 -15.09 -32.83
C ARG A 551 -0.86 -15.61 -31.79
N MET A 552 -1.97 -14.90 -31.53
CA MET A 552 -2.97 -15.30 -30.55
C MET A 552 -3.80 -16.51 -31.00
N LEU A 553 -4.25 -16.55 -32.25
CA LEU A 553 -5.02 -17.66 -32.80
C LEU A 553 -4.13 -18.87 -33.15
N GLY A 554 -2.86 -18.66 -33.44
CA GLY A 554 -1.90 -19.72 -33.78
C GLY A 554 -1.39 -20.56 -32.60
N LYS A 555 -1.82 -20.30 -31.37
CA LYS A 555 -1.45 -21.11 -30.20
C LYS A 555 -1.91 -22.56 -30.38
N PRO A 556 -1.11 -23.58 -29.95
CA PRO A 556 -1.49 -24.99 -30.04
C PRO A 556 -2.70 -25.30 -29.14
N GLY A 557 -3.50 -26.32 -29.53
CA GLY A 557 -4.69 -26.76 -28.82
C GLY A 557 -6.01 -26.15 -29.36
N GLU A 558 -7.14 -26.70 -28.96
CA GLU A 558 -8.46 -26.22 -29.38
C GLU A 558 -8.84 -24.94 -28.67
N ILE A 559 -9.54 -24.05 -29.38
CA ILE A 559 -10.14 -22.83 -28.84
C ILE A 559 -11.65 -22.90 -29.06
N SER A 560 -12.42 -22.59 -28.03
CA SER A 560 -13.89 -22.43 -28.11
C SER A 560 -14.26 -21.02 -27.67
N VAL A 561 -14.99 -20.31 -28.52
CA VAL A 561 -15.56 -18.99 -28.23
C VAL A 561 -17.06 -19.09 -28.35
N GLN A 562 -17.77 -18.89 -27.24
CA GLN A 562 -19.23 -18.90 -27.17
C GLN A 562 -19.72 -17.49 -26.87
N VAL A 563 -20.82 -17.09 -27.48
CA VAL A 563 -21.49 -15.82 -27.25
C VAL A 563 -22.90 -16.11 -26.70
N GLY A 564 -23.18 -15.53 -25.52
CA GLY A 564 -24.46 -15.64 -24.83
C GLY A 564 -25.04 -14.28 -24.48
N ASN A 565 -26.30 -14.22 -24.07
CA ASN A 565 -26.97 -13.02 -23.59
C ASN A 565 -26.84 -11.83 -24.55
N VAL A 566 -27.02 -12.09 -25.86
CA VAL A 566 -26.85 -11.07 -26.92
C VAL A 566 -27.99 -10.06 -26.85
N GLN A 567 -27.64 -8.78 -26.71
CA GLN A 567 -28.55 -7.64 -26.82
C GLN A 567 -28.06 -6.74 -27.92
N ALA A 568 -28.90 -6.51 -28.93
CA ALA A 568 -28.56 -5.66 -30.05
C ALA A 568 -29.42 -4.39 -30.06
N ARG A 569 -28.79 -3.25 -30.31
CA ARG A 569 -29.42 -1.94 -30.38
C ARG A 569 -28.98 -1.21 -31.65
N ALA A 570 -29.92 -0.78 -32.47
CA ALA A 570 -29.62 0.10 -33.60
C ALA A 570 -29.23 1.49 -33.09
N LEU A 571 -28.08 1.98 -33.53
CA LEU A 571 -27.57 3.32 -33.22
C LEU A 571 -27.94 4.31 -34.33
N SER A 572 -27.97 3.84 -35.62
CA SER A 572 -28.35 4.61 -36.78
C SER A 572 -28.87 3.67 -37.89
N ALA A 573 -29.17 4.20 -39.06
CA ALA A 573 -29.50 3.39 -40.23
C ALA A 573 -28.36 2.46 -40.70
N THR A 574 -27.11 2.79 -40.32
CA THR A 574 -25.90 2.08 -40.77
C THR A 574 -25.05 1.57 -39.62
N GLN A 575 -25.50 1.72 -38.35
CA GLN A 575 -24.73 1.28 -37.20
C GLN A 575 -25.60 0.53 -36.19
N VAL A 576 -25.07 -0.59 -35.64
CA VAL A 576 -25.68 -1.43 -34.61
C VAL A 576 -24.65 -1.73 -33.54
N GLU A 577 -25.02 -1.63 -32.28
CA GLU A 577 -24.24 -2.11 -31.15
C GLU A 577 -24.79 -3.46 -30.69
N THR A 578 -23.90 -4.45 -30.52
CA THR A 578 -24.22 -5.73 -29.87
C THR A 578 -23.46 -5.86 -28.57
N ALA A 579 -24.17 -5.99 -27.44
CA ALA A 579 -23.62 -6.30 -26.14
C ALA A 579 -23.88 -7.79 -25.83
N PHE A 580 -22.88 -8.50 -25.38
CA PHE A 580 -22.96 -9.94 -25.16
C PHE A 580 -21.98 -10.42 -24.11
N GLU A 581 -22.21 -11.64 -23.61
CA GLU A 581 -21.31 -12.37 -22.75
C GLU A 581 -20.46 -13.32 -23.61
N GLN A 582 -19.15 -13.18 -23.57
CA GLN A 582 -18.21 -14.03 -24.28
C GLN A 582 -17.57 -15.01 -23.32
N THR A 583 -17.73 -16.31 -23.55
CA THR A 583 -16.96 -17.36 -22.87
C THR A 583 -15.86 -17.86 -23.80
N TYR A 584 -14.62 -17.67 -23.41
CA TYR A 584 -13.43 -18.17 -24.11
C TYR A 584 -12.87 -19.38 -23.36
N ARG A 585 -12.58 -20.47 -24.06
CA ARG A 585 -11.91 -21.65 -23.50
C ARG A 585 -10.78 -22.09 -24.42
N SER A 586 -9.66 -22.44 -23.82
CA SER A 586 -8.50 -23.08 -24.45
C SER A 586 -7.97 -24.18 -23.53
N VAL A 587 -6.94 -24.93 -23.94
CA VAL A 587 -6.40 -26.07 -23.18
C VAL A 587 -6.06 -25.72 -21.72
N ASN A 588 -5.53 -24.52 -21.47
CA ASN A 588 -5.03 -24.12 -20.14
C ASN A 588 -5.66 -22.84 -19.61
N PHE A 589 -6.72 -22.30 -20.27
CA PHE A 589 -7.31 -21.03 -19.87
C PHE A 589 -8.80 -20.98 -20.22
N SER A 590 -9.63 -20.54 -19.28
CA SER A 590 -11.05 -20.25 -19.49
C SER A 590 -11.38 -18.91 -18.87
N ASP A 591 -12.10 -18.07 -19.60
CA ASP A 591 -12.50 -16.74 -19.16
C ASP A 591 -13.90 -16.41 -19.68
N THR A 592 -14.68 -15.69 -18.89
CA THR A 592 -16.01 -15.20 -19.26
C THR A 592 -16.06 -13.70 -18.98
N MET A 593 -16.32 -12.92 -20.03
CA MET A 593 -16.35 -11.46 -19.94
C MET A 593 -17.51 -10.87 -20.71
N ARG A 594 -17.97 -9.70 -20.29
CA ARG A 594 -18.95 -8.91 -21.07
C ARG A 594 -18.22 -8.05 -22.08
N LYS A 595 -18.72 -8.06 -23.32
CA LYS A 595 -18.20 -7.26 -24.41
C LYS A 595 -19.30 -6.51 -25.13
N SER A 596 -18.94 -5.39 -25.78
CA SER A 596 -19.77 -4.78 -26.80
C SER A 596 -18.98 -4.59 -28.09
N ILE A 597 -19.65 -4.83 -29.21
CA ILE A 597 -19.15 -4.60 -30.58
C ILE A 597 -20.07 -3.61 -31.29
N THR A 598 -19.46 -2.55 -31.80
CA THR A 598 -20.15 -1.63 -32.72
C THR A 598 -19.89 -2.08 -34.16
N TRP A 599 -20.96 -2.34 -34.87
CA TRP A 599 -20.96 -2.73 -36.26
C TRP A 599 -21.32 -1.55 -37.14
N GLU A 600 -20.68 -1.44 -38.32
CA GLU A 600 -21.08 -0.55 -39.40
C GLU A 600 -21.51 -1.34 -40.62
N LEU A 601 -22.55 -0.87 -41.31
CA LEU A 601 -22.99 -1.42 -42.61
C LEU A 601 -22.22 -0.73 -43.72
N ARG A 602 -21.32 -1.51 -44.38
CA ARG A 602 -20.51 -1.03 -45.51
C ARG A 602 -20.59 -2.02 -46.64
N ASP A 603 -20.91 -1.53 -47.84
CA ASP A 603 -21.05 -2.36 -49.05
C ASP A 603 -21.99 -3.58 -48.83
N GLY A 604 -23.07 -3.39 -48.07
CA GLY A 604 -24.06 -4.43 -47.77
C GLY A 604 -23.61 -5.46 -46.70
N GLN A 605 -22.44 -5.26 -46.07
CA GLN A 605 -21.93 -6.15 -45.04
C GLN A 605 -21.74 -5.44 -43.69
N TRP A 606 -22.06 -6.14 -42.59
CA TRP A 606 -21.80 -5.66 -41.24
C TRP A 606 -20.35 -5.95 -40.86
N LEU A 607 -19.56 -4.90 -40.57
CA LEU A 607 -18.16 -4.95 -40.21
C LEU A 607 -17.95 -4.35 -38.81
N ILE A 608 -17.01 -4.88 -38.05
CA ILE A 608 -16.65 -4.41 -36.73
C ILE A 608 -15.91 -3.07 -36.82
N LEU A 609 -16.50 -2.03 -36.26
CA LEU A 609 -15.93 -0.69 -36.18
C LEU A 609 -15.20 -0.45 -34.84
N ALA A 610 -15.73 -1.02 -33.75
CA ALA A 610 -15.12 -0.93 -32.42
C ALA A 610 -15.45 -2.15 -31.56
N GLU A 611 -14.50 -2.56 -30.72
CA GLU A 611 -14.66 -3.55 -29.66
C GLU A 611 -14.37 -2.91 -28.31
N THR A 612 -15.21 -3.16 -27.31
CA THR A 612 -15.04 -2.66 -25.94
C THR A 612 -15.27 -3.80 -24.95
N ASN A 613 -14.37 -3.96 -23.98
CA ASN A 613 -14.56 -4.85 -22.84
C ASN A 613 -15.29 -4.05 -21.74
N ARG A 614 -16.33 -4.62 -21.15
CA ARG A 614 -17.12 -4.03 -20.05
C ARG A 614 -16.99 -4.84 -18.76
#